data_e5deae317e854b5016af2993519155b1
#
_entry.id   e5deae317e854b5016af2993519155b1
#
_cell.length_a   1.000
_cell.length_b   1.000
_cell.length_c   1.000
_cell.angle_alpha   90.00
_cell.angle_beta   90.00
_cell.angle_gamma   90.00
#
_symmetry.space_group_name_H-M   'P 1'
#
loop_
_entity.id
_entity.type
_entity.pdbx_description
1 polymer ?
#
loop_
_entity_poly.entity_id
_entity_poly.type
_entity_poly.pdbx_seq_one_letter_code
_entity_poly.pdbx_strand_id
1 'polypeptide(L)'
;MNNGCTALGSARLARPICSAVYSLFTMPIETEIKFKVSDLPGLSRRLEAAGFTLHTARSFESNVLYDTPNREMRARTEILRIRNYAGRWTVTHKRLPDNGVGEDSHKHRVETETEVADGAALEGVFLSLGLVAAFRYEKWRTEWQDGEGHCVVDETPIGDYAELEGPAEWIDHAAVRLGISPADYITLSYGRLFDQWRDQHGCAATDLTFAAVSGTA
;
A
#
# COMPACT_ATOMS: atom_id res chain seq x y z
N MET A 1 10.75 64.03 57.77
CA MET A 1 11.46 62.78 57.58
C MET A 1 10.53 61.85 56.77
N ASN A 2 10.67 61.92 55.47
CA ASN A 2 9.81 61.18 54.53
C ASN A 2 10.59 60.04 53.87
N ASN A 3 10.14 58.86 54.05
CA ASN A 3 10.61 57.71 53.30
C ASN A 3 9.53 57.35 52.28
N GLY A 4 9.79 57.70 51.01
CA GLY A 4 9.00 57.23 49.89
C GLY A 4 9.48 55.85 49.44
N CYS A 5 8.58 54.90 49.42
CA CYS A 5 8.79 53.55 48.85
C CYS A 5 8.24 53.51 47.42
N THR A 6 9.13 53.49 46.45
CA THR A 6 8.78 53.32 45.02
C THR A 6 8.64 51.85 44.72
N ALA A 7 7.45 51.43 44.33
CA ALA A 7 7.16 50.09 43.85
C ALA A 7 7.68 49.94 42.38
N LEU A 8 8.61 49.03 42.17
CA LEU A 8 9.04 48.56 40.88
C LEU A 8 8.05 47.52 40.31
N GLY A 9 7.29 47.95 39.32
CA GLY A 9 6.44 47.05 38.57
C GLY A 9 7.28 46.13 37.64
N SER A 10 7.24 44.82 37.92
CA SER A 10 7.82 43.80 37.06
C SER A 10 6.90 43.56 35.87
N ALA A 11 7.29 44.14 34.71
CA ALA A 11 6.71 43.75 33.42
C ALA A 11 7.11 42.32 33.10
N ARG A 12 6.17 41.39 33.16
CA ARG A 12 6.33 40.05 32.59
C ARG A 12 6.34 40.17 31.06
N LEU A 13 7.52 40.03 30.47
CA LEU A 13 7.68 39.81 29.04
C LEU A 13 7.00 38.47 28.70
N ALA A 14 5.88 38.55 27.99
CA ALA A 14 5.28 37.39 27.34
C ALA A 14 6.27 36.86 26.29
N ARG A 15 6.79 35.67 26.51
CA ARG A 15 7.55 34.94 25.50
C ARG A 15 6.64 34.66 24.30
N PRO A 16 7.07 34.98 23.06
CA PRO A 16 6.31 34.57 21.90
C PRO A 16 6.26 33.04 21.89
N ILE A 17 5.06 32.49 21.81
CA ILE A 17 4.82 31.07 21.53
C ILE A 17 5.46 30.83 20.17
N CYS A 18 6.55 30.07 20.19
CA CYS A 18 7.21 29.62 18.99
C CYS A 18 6.15 28.89 18.15
N SER A 19 5.72 29.53 17.06
CA SER A 19 4.92 28.85 16.03
C SER A 19 5.76 27.67 15.56
N ALA A 20 5.44 26.48 16.04
CA ALA A 20 5.97 25.26 15.48
C ALA A 20 5.61 25.28 14.00
N VAL A 21 6.59 25.53 13.17
CA VAL A 21 6.49 25.33 11.73
C VAL A 21 6.20 23.83 11.58
N TYR A 22 4.95 23.50 11.40
CA TYR A 22 4.59 22.17 10.85
C TYR A 22 5.21 22.17 9.46
N SER A 23 6.41 21.61 9.36
CA SER A 23 6.92 21.16 8.08
C SER A 23 5.80 20.31 7.47
N LEU A 24 5.26 20.78 6.37
CA LEU A 24 4.36 20.00 5.53
C LEU A 24 5.18 18.77 5.09
N PHE A 25 5.10 17.69 5.85
CA PHE A 25 5.52 16.40 5.38
C PHE A 25 4.60 16.09 4.20
N THR A 26 5.10 16.34 3.01
CA THR A 26 4.49 15.77 1.81
C THR A 26 4.64 14.28 1.95
N MET A 27 3.55 13.60 2.30
CA MET A 27 3.51 12.15 2.34
C MET A 27 3.80 11.63 0.93
N PRO A 28 4.67 10.63 0.78
CA PRO A 28 4.99 10.09 -0.53
C PRO A 28 3.73 9.58 -1.22
N ILE A 29 3.58 9.94 -2.49
CA ILE A 29 2.54 9.40 -3.35
C ILE A 29 3.13 8.20 -4.06
N GLU A 30 2.60 7.02 -3.75
CA GLU A 30 2.85 5.81 -4.50
C GLU A 30 2.10 5.87 -5.83
N THR A 31 2.79 5.62 -6.92
CA THR A 31 2.21 5.53 -8.27
C THR A 31 2.50 4.15 -8.82
N GLU A 32 1.47 3.45 -9.26
CA GLU A 32 1.58 2.08 -9.76
C GLU A 32 0.64 1.82 -10.93
N ILE A 33 1.01 0.83 -11.75
CA ILE A 33 0.09 0.08 -12.62
C ILE A 33 0.19 -1.40 -12.27
N LYS A 34 -0.88 -2.14 -12.56
CA LYS A 34 -0.91 -3.60 -12.50
C LYS A 34 -1.23 -4.14 -13.88
N PHE A 35 -0.75 -5.33 -14.19
CA PHE A 35 -1.14 -6.06 -15.42
C PHE A 35 -1.18 -7.56 -15.16
N LYS A 36 -1.95 -8.29 -15.97
CA LYS A 36 -2.07 -9.74 -15.86
C LYS A 36 -0.86 -10.44 -16.50
N VAL A 37 -0.37 -11.49 -15.86
CA VAL A 37 0.76 -12.30 -16.34
C VAL A 37 0.26 -13.67 -16.75
N SER A 38 0.52 -14.08 -17.99
CA SER A 38 0.19 -15.42 -18.50
C SER A 38 1.42 -16.34 -18.64
N ASP A 39 2.63 -15.76 -18.63
CA ASP A 39 3.91 -16.47 -18.74
C ASP A 39 4.92 -15.88 -17.76
N LEU A 40 4.95 -16.41 -16.52
CA LEU A 40 5.88 -15.99 -15.47
C LEU A 40 7.35 -16.13 -15.89
N PRO A 41 7.81 -17.29 -16.43
CA PRO A 41 9.19 -17.40 -16.89
C PRO A 41 9.55 -16.44 -18.02
N GLY A 42 8.60 -16.16 -18.92
CA GLY A 42 8.78 -15.19 -19.99
C GLY A 42 8.90 -13.76 -19.46
N LEU A 43 8.11 -13.38 -18.46
CA LEU A 43 8.22 -12.07 -17.82
C LEU A 43 9.57 -11.91 -17.12
N SER A 44 10.02 -12.93 -16.36
CA SER A 44 11.35 -12.89 -15.71
C SER A 44 12.47 -12.65 -16.70
N ARG A 45 12.49 -13.37 -17.84
CA ARG A 45 13.49 -13.15 -18.90
C ARG A 45 13.41 -11.74 -19.51
N ARG A 46 12.21 -11.18 -19.68
CA ARG A 46 12.04 -9.79 -20.17
C ARG A 46 12.53 -8.77 -19.16
N LEU A 47 12.29 -8.99 -17.87
CA LEU A 47 12.82 -8.14 -16.80
C LEU A 47 14.34 -8.11 -16.80
N GLU A 48 14.99 -9.28 -16.85
CA GLU A 48 16.46 -9.37 -16.94
C GLU A 48 16.99 -8.67 -18.18
N ALA A 49 16.38 -8.91 -19.34
CA ALA A 49 16.78 -8.29 -20.61
C ALA A 49 16.55 -6.77 -20.61
N ALA A 50 15.57 -6.28 -19.86
CA ALA A 50 15.30 -4.86 -19.66
C ALA A 50 16.19 -4.21 -18.56
N GLY A 51 17.11 -4.96 -17.96
CA GLY A 51 18.09 -4.44 -16.98
C GLY A 51 17.61 -4.48 -15.52
N PHE A 52 16.46 -5.10 -15.24
CA PHE A 52 16.04 -5.32 -13.87
C PHE A 52 16.90 -6.39 -13.18
N THR A 53 17.15 -6.20 -11.91
CA THR A 53 17.83 -7.16 -11.04
C THR A 53 16.86 -7.71 -10.02
N LEU A 54 17.01 -9.00 -9.69
CA LEU A 54 16.21 -9.62 -8.64
C LEU A 54 16.57 -8.99 -7.29
N HIS A 55 15.57 -8.38 -6.64
CA HIS A 55 15.70 -7.76 -5.33
C HIS A 55 15.33 -8.73 -4.21
N THR A 56 14.14 -9.32 -4.28
CA THR A 56 13.66 -10.32 -3.32
C THR A 56 13.19 -11.55 -4.08
N ALA A 57 13.77 -12.71 -3.74
CA ALA A 57 13.33 -13.98 -4.31
C ALA A 57 11.90 -14.30 -3.88
N ARG A 58 11.24 -15.19 -4.65
CA ARG A 58 9.87 -15.64 -4.42
C ARG A 58 9.63 -15.98 -2.94
N SER A 59 8.82 -15.18 -2.29
CA SER A 59 8.53 -15.27 -0.86
C SER A 59 7.02 -15.20 -0.62
N PHE A 60 6.57 -15.93 0.40
CA PHE A 60 5.15 -15.90 0.78
C PHE A 60 4.81 -14.58 1.46
N GLU A 61 3.65 -14.03 1.09
CA GLU A 61 3.09 -12.83 1.67
C GLU A 61 1.66 -13.09 2.14
N SER A 62 1.38 -12.76 3.40
CA SER A 62 0.03 -12.76 3.95
C SER A 62 -0.35 -11.38 4.44
N ASN A 63 -1.61 -11.01 4.20
CA ASN A 63 -2.14 -9.69 4.49
C ASN A 63 -3.50 -9.79 5.18
N VAL A 64 -3.71 -8.91 6.16
CA VAL A 64 -5.00 -8.70 6.79
C VAL A 64 -5.36 -7.23 6.66
N LEU A 65 -6.49 -6.93 6.04
CA LEU A 65 -7.08 -5.60 6.02
C LEU A 65 -8.02 -5.44 7.20
N TYR A 66 -7.90 -4.31 7.88
CA TYR A 66 -8.76 -3.94 9.00
C TYR A 66 -9.68 -2.80 8.61
N ASP A 67 -10.89 -2.82 9.18
CA ASP A 67 -11.89 -1.78 8.95
C ASP A 67 -12.80 -1.68 10.17
N THR A 68 -13.63 -0.64 10.23
CA THR A 68 -14.76 -0.62 11.15
C THR A 68 -15.77 -1.72 10.79
N PRO A 69 -16.61 -2.18 11.74
CA PRO A 69 -17.69 -3.13 11.43
C PRO A 69 -18.60 -2.67 10.27
N ASN A 70 -18.75 -1.36 10.10
CA ASN A 70 -19.59 -0.75 9.04
C ASN A 70 -18.82 -0.53 7.72
N ARG A 71 -17.56 -0.96 7.61
CA ARG A 71 -16.74 -0.84 6.39
C ARG A 71 -16.49 0.61 5.95
N GLU A 72 -16.30 1.51 6.89
CA GLU A 72 -16.15 2.95 6.63
C GLU A 72 -14.85 3.29 5.89
N MET A 73 -13.73 2.60 6.19
CA MET A 73 -12.47 2.80 5.46
C MET A 73 -12.63 2.37 3.99
N ARG A 74 -13.24 1.21 3.76
CA ARG A 74 -13.54 0.74 2.39
C ARG A 74 -14.43 1.74 1.64
N ALA A 75 -15.42 2.33 2.29
CA ALA A 75 -16.29 3.34 1.69
C ALA A 75 -15.52 4.60 1.27
N ARG A 76 -14.47 4.99 2.01
CA ARG A 76 -13.56 6.09 1.67
C ARG A 76 -12.38 5.69 0.77
N THR A 77 -12.34 4.45 0.29
CA THR A 77 -11.24 3.91 -0.50
C THR A 77 -9.89 3.92 0.28
N GLU A 78 -9.96 3.77 1.59
CA GLU A 78 -8.82 3.65 2.49
C GLU A 78 -8.50 2.19 2.77
N ILE A 79 -7.23 1.92 3.07
CA ILE A 79 -6.71 0.60 3.46
C ILE A 79 -5.90 0.78 4.74
N LEU A 80 -6.23 -0.02 5.75
CA LEU A 80 -5.38 -0.27 6.90
C LEU A 80 -4.99 -1.75 6.90
N ARG A 81 -3.71 -2.04 6.77
CA ARG A 81 -3.21 -3.40 6.52
C ARG A 81 -2.10 -3.77 7.49
N ILE A 82 -2.14 -4.98 8.02
CA ILE A 82 -0.98 -5.66 8.58
C ILE A 82 -0.52 -6.70 7.55
N ARG A 83 0.77 -6.66 7.21
CA ARG A 83 1.40 -7.56 6.24
C ARG A 83 2.52 -8.35 6.92
N ASN A 84 2.60 -9.64 6.64
CA ASN A 84 3.80 -10.44 6.86
C ASN A 84 4.37 -10.83 5.50
N TYR A 85 5.59 -10.40 5.23
CA TYR A 85 6.30 -10.69 4.00
C TYR A 85 7.75 -11.03 4.28
N ALA A 86 8.20 -12.19 3.82
CA ALA A 86 9.55 -12.69 4.07
C ALA A 86 9.94 -12.65 5.57
N GLY A 87 8.98 -12.90 6.47
CA GLY A 87 9.17 -12.92 7.92
C GLY A 87 9.19 -11.53 8.60
N ARG A 88 8.98 -10.45 7.84
CA ARG A 88 8.88 -9.09 8.39
C ARG A 88 7.43 -8.66 8.45
N TRP A 89 7.09 -7.97 9.53
CA TRP A 89 5.78 -7.40 9.74
C TRP A 89 5.79 -5.90 9.43
N THR A 90 4.81 -5.44 8.66
CA THR A 90 4.58 -4.01 8.42
C THR A 90 3.13 -3.66 8.66
N VAL A 91 2.89 -2.42 9.09
CA VAL A 91 1.56 -1.80 9.07
C VAL A 91 1.55 -0.72 8.02
N THR A 92 0.52 -0.73 7.18
CA THR A 92 0.36 0.22 6.07
C THR A 92 -1.00 0.89 6.15
N HIS A 93 -1.04 2.21 6.00
CA HIS A 93 -2.26 2.97 5.71
C HIS A 93 -2.15 3.60 4.33
N LYS A 94 -3.14 3.32 3.46
CA LYS A 94 -3.25 3.92 2.12
C LYS A 94 -4.56 4.69 2.00
N ARG A 95 -4.51 5.88 1.38
CA ARG A 95 -5.69 6.70 1.11
C ARG A 95 -5.56 7.41 -0.24
N LEU A 96 -6.66 7.99 -0.71
CA LEU A 96 -6.61 8.85 -1.89
C LEU A 96 -5.83 10.13 -1.57
N PRO A 97 -5.10 10.70 -2.54
CA PRO A 97 -4.50 12.03 -2.41
C PRO A 97 -5.57 13.12 -2.24
N ASP A 98 -5.29 14.11 -1.41
CA ASP A 98 -6.24 15.21 -1.11
C ASP A 98 -6.53 16.10 -2.33
N ASN A 99 -5.61 16.15 -3.30
CA ASN A 99 -5.67 17.06 -4.45
C ASN A 99 -6.45 16.51 -5.64
N GLY A 100 -7.11 15.35 -5.49
CA GLY A 100 -7.72 14.67 -6.61
C GLY A 100 -6.70 14.46 -7.73
N VAL A 101 -5.73 13.55 -7.56
CA VAL A 101 -4.82 13.19 -8.64
C VAL A 101 -5.67 12.70 -9.80
N GLY A 102 -5.42 13.25 -11.00
CA GLY A 102 -6.29 13.14 -12.15
C GLY A 102 -6.66 11.70 -12.53
N GLU A 103 -7.70 11.59 -13.31
CA GLU A 103 -8.10 10.37 -14.00
C GLU A 103 -7.05 10.04 -15.10
N ASP A 104 -5.87 9.60 -14.68
CA ASP A 104 -4.87 9.04 -15.59
C ASP A 104 -4.89 7.51 -15.54
N SER A 105 -4.06 6.88 -16.33
CA SER A 105 -3.98 5.41 -16.41
C SER A 105 -3.26 4.76 -15.22
N HIS A 106 -2.74 5.58 -14.28
CA HIS A 106 -1.99 5.12 -13.12
C HIS A 106 -2.85 5.17 -11.86
N LYS A 107 -2.52 4.33 -10.90
CA LYS A 107 -3.13 4.36 -9.58
C LYS A 107 -2.24 5.12 -8.61
N HIS A 108 -2.79 6.13 -7.95
CA HIS A 108 -2.09 6.98 -7.00
C HIS A 108 -2.64 6.81 -5.59
N ARG A 109 -1.75 6.68 -4.60
CA ARG A 109 -2.12 6.57 -3.18
C ARG A 109 -1.12 7.35 -2.31
N VAL A 110 -1.64 8.03 -1.31
CA VAL A 110 -0.81 8.47 -0.19
C VAL A 110 -0.61 7.25 0.70
N GLU A 111 0.63 6.85 0.88
CA GLU A 111 1.00 5.69 1.69
C GLU A 111 1.81 6.09 2.92
N THR A 112 1.47 5.48 4.04
CA THR A 112 2.26 5.50 5.26
C THR A 112 2.49 4.06 5.69
N GLU A 113 3.74 3.63 5.66
CA GLU A 113 4.13 2.28 6.08
C GLU A 113 5.25 2.33 7.12
N THR A 114 5.22 1.41 8.07
CA THR A 114 6.30 1.20 9.03
C THR A 114 6.41 -0.26 9.42
N GLU A 115 7.62 -0.70 9.72
CA GLU A 115 7.86 -2.02 10.29
C GLU A 115 7.36 -2.08 11.73
N VAL A 116 6.87 -3.24 12.12
CA VAL A 116 6.44 -3.56 13.49
C VAL A 116 7.11 -4.85 13.94
N ALA A 117 7.48 -4.92 15.21
CA ALA A 117 8.18 -6.08 15.76
C ALA A 117 7.26 -7.31 15.87
N ASP A 118 5.96 -7.10 16.11
CA ASP A 118 4.97 -8.14 16.34
C ASP A 118 3.62 -7.73 15.73
N GLY A 119 3.29 -8.34 14.59
CA GLY A 119 2.02 -8.09 13.90
C GLY A 119 0.81 -8.64 14.66
N ALA A 120 0.95 -9.72 15.41
CA ALA A 120 -0.14 -10.27 16.20
C ALA A 120 -0.50 -9.39 17.39
N ALA A 121 0.50 -8.81 18.07
CA ALA A 121 0.28 -7.83 19.11
C ALA A 121 -0.42 -6.57 18.56
N LEU A 122 -0.02 -6.10 17.36
CA LEU A 122 -0.67 -4.97 16.71
C LEU A 122 -2.11 -5.28 16.30
N GLU A 123 -2.39 -6.50 15.79
CA GLU A 123 -3.76 -6.96 15.57
C GLU A 123 -4.60 -6.85 16.84
N GLY A 124 -4.07 -7.31 17.98
CA GLY A 124 -4.74 -7.17 19.28
C GLY A 124 -5.10 -5.72 19.63
N VAL A 125 -4.21 -4.77 19.32
CA VAL A 125 -4.48 -3.34 19.48
C VAL A 125 -5.65 -2.89 18.59
N PHE A 126 -5.63 -3.27 17.28
CA PHE A 126 -6.70 -2.89 16.35
C PHE A 126 -8.07 -3.45 16.79
N LEU A 127 -8.12 -4.72 17.20
CA LEU A 127 -9.34 -5.33 17.72
C LEU A 127 -9.85 -4.62 18.99
N SER A 128 -8.94 -4.24 19.89
CA SER A 128 -9.27 -3.49 21.13
C SER A 128 -9.81 -2.08 20.82
N LEU A 129 -9.42 -1.48 19.70
CA LEU A 129 -9.94 -0.20 19.22
C LEU A 129 -11.27 -0.33 18.47
N GLY A 130 -11.84 -1.53 18.36
CA GLY A 130 -13.11 -1.78 17.69
C GLY A 130 -13.03 -2.02 16.18
N LEU A 131 -11.82 -2.14 15.62
CA LEU A 131 -11.64 -2.57 14.24
C LEU A 131 -11.86 -4.08 14.13
N VAL A 132 -12.18 -4.57 12.94
CA VAL A 132 -12.34 -5.99 12.63
C VAL A 132 -11.44 -6.38 11.48
N ALA A 133 -10.98 -7.64 11.45
CA ALA A 133 -10.33 -8.21 10.29
C ALA A 133 -11.36 -8.31 9.15
N ALA A 134 -11.22 -7.45 8.18
CA ALA A 134 -12.22 -7.19 7.16
C ALA A 134 -12.04 -8.01 5.88
N PHE A 135 -10.81 -8.38 5.57
CA PHE A 135 -10.43 -9.15 4.38
C PHE A 135 -9.02 -9.69 4.56
N ARG A 136 -8.79 -10.94 4.16
CA ARG A 136 -7.47 -11.57 4.12
C ARG A 136 -7.09 -11.88 2.68
N TYR A 137 -5.81 -11.73 2.35
CA TYR A 137 -5.30 -12.19 1.07
C TYR A 137 -3.86 -12.68 1.18
N GLU A 138 -3.54 -13.63 0.31
CA GLU A 138 -2.24 -14.29 0.25
C GLU A 138 -1.73 -14.26 -1.18
N LYS A 139 -0.42 -14.28 -1.32
CA LYS A 139 0.26 -14.42 -2.59
C LYS A 139 1.70 -14.88 -2.39
N TRP A 140 2.31 -15.36 -3.45
CA TRP A 140 3.75 -15.47 -3.55
C TRP A 140 4.24 -14.26 -4.33
N ARG A 141 5.21 -13.52 -3.80
CA ARG A 141 5.75 -12.30 -4.40
C ARG A 141 7.22 -12.46 -4.72
N THR A 142 7.61 -12.03 -5.92
CA THR A 142 9.00 -11.84 -6.35
C THR A 142 9.19 -10.37 -6.68
N GLU A 143 10.28 -9.76 -6.22
CA GLU A 143 10.55 -8.34 -6.46
C GLU A 143 11.77 -8.12 -7.33
N TRP A 144 11.65 -7.23 -8.29
CA TRP A 144 12.68 -6.79 -9.21
C TRP A 144 12.83 -5.28 -9.14
N GLN A 145 14.03 -4.77 -9.44
CA GLN A 145 14.31 -3.34 -9.46
C GLN A 145 15.32 -2.99 -10.53
N ASP A 146 15.29 -1.73 -11.04
CA ASP A 146 16.29 -1.20 -11.98
C ASP A 146 16.96 0.10 -11.48
N GLY A 147 16.78 0.45 -10.19
CA GLY A 147 17.35 1.62 -9.54
C GLY A 147 16.47 2.88 -9.59
N GLU A 148 15.46 2.93 -10.47
CA GLU A 148 14.48 4.03 -10.56
C GLU A 148 13.10 3.62 -10.06
N GLY A 149 12.76 2.34 -10.19
CA GLY A 149 11.48 1.79 -9.76
C GLY A 149 11.54 0.29 -9.56
N HIS A 150 10.38 -0.27 -9.25
CA HIS A 150 10.21 -1.67 -8.90
C HIS A 150 9.23 -2.36 -9.84
N CYS A 151 9.48 -3.64 -10.09
CA CYS A 151 8.49 -4.55 -10.65
C CYS A 151 8.28 -5.69 -9.66
N VAL A 152 7.06 -5.82 -9.14
CA VAL A 152 6.69 -6.96 -8.30
C VAL A 152 5.85 -7.93 -9.12
N VAL A 153 6.11 -9.22 -8.94
CA VAL A 153 5.39 -10.31 -9.61
C VAL A 153 4.67 -11.10 -8.53
N ASP A 154 3.35 -11.16 -8.63
CA ASP A 154 2.44 -11.72 -7.65
C ASP A 154 1.70 -12.94 -8.20
N GLU A 155 1.97 -14.12 -7.66
CA GLU A 155 1.21 -15.33 -7.90
C GLU A 155 0.08 -15.40 -6.87
N THR A 156 -1.15 -15.21 -7.29
CA THR A 156 -2.33 -15.15 -6.42
C THR A 156 -3.27 -16.34 -6.65
N PRO A 157 -4.20 -16.63 -5.71
CA PRO A 157 -5.20 -17.70 -5.91
C PRO A 157 -6.10 -17.52 -7.15
N ILE A 158 -6.17 -16.29 -7.72
CA ILE A 158 -7.03 -15.96 -8.88
C ILE A 158 -6.24 -15.71 -10.16
N GLY A 159 -4.95 -16.02 -10.16
CA GLY A 159 -4.04 -15.85 -11.30
C GLY A 159 -2.86 -14.95 -10.97
N ASP A 160 -1.98 -14.79 -11.94
CA ASP A 160 -0.72 -14.11 -11.76
C ASP A 160 -0.82 -12.67 -12.29
N TYR A 161 -0.23 -11.75 -11.55
CA TYR A 161 -0.19 -10.32 -11.86
C TYR A 161 1.22 -9.79 -11.63
N ALA A 162 1.51 -8.65 -12.26
CA ALA A 162 2.68 -7.87 -11.90
C ALA A 162 2.30 -6.40 -11.74
N GLU A 163 3.06 -5.68 -10.91
CA GLU A 163 2.92 -4.26 -10.68
C GLU A 163 4.21 -3.55 -11.05
N LEU A 164 4.13 -2.41 -11.73
CA LEU A 164 5.23 -1.46 -11.88
C LEU A 164 4.95 -0.30 -10.95
N GLU A 165 5.89 0.03 -10.09
CA GLU A 165 5.79 1.07 -9.08
C GLU A 165 7.00 2.01 -9.18
N GLY A 166 6.74 3.31 -9.33
CA GLY A 166 7.76 4.33 -9.48
C GLY A 166 7.21 5.65 -10.05
N PRO A 167 8.06 6.56 -10.54
CA PRO A 167 7.63 7.74 -11.28
C PRO A 167 6.80 7.37 -12.52
N ALA A 168 5.72 8.11 -12.81
CA ALA A 168 4.80 7.78 -13.91
C ALA A 168 5.51 7.62 -15.27
N GLU A 169 6.44 8.53 -15.62
CA GLU A 169 7.23 8.40 -16.86
C GLU A 169 8.09 7.13 -16.88
N TRP A 170 8.68 6.75 -15.74
CA TRP A 170 9.45 5.53 -15.64
C TRP A 170 8.54 4.30 -15.83
N ILE A 171 7.34 4.29 -15.22
CA ILE A 171 6.36 3.21 -15.39
C ILE A 171 6.04 3.00 -16.85
N ASP A 172 5.72 4.07 -17.59
CA ASP A 172 5.38 3.98 -19.02
C ASP A 172 6.56 3.48 -19.87
N HIS A 173 7.78 3.95 -19.59
CA HIS A 173 8.98 3.46 -20.26
C HIS A 173 9.29 1.99 -19.92
N ALA A 174 9.13 1.59 -18.66
CA ALA A 174 9.33 0.21 -18.23
C ALA A 174 8.28 -0.71 -18.89
N ALA A 175 7.01 -0.31 -18.93
CA ALA A 175 5.96 -1.05 -19.61
C ALA A 175 6.26 -1.28 -21.10
N VAL A 176 6.71 -0.25 -21.80
CA VAL A 176 7.15 -0.38 -23.22
C VAL A 176 8.29 -1.39 -23.37
N ARG A 177 9.34 -1.30 -22.52
CA ARG A 177 10.47 -2.26 -22.53
C ARG A 177 10.01 -3.70 -22.28
N LEU A 178 8.99 -3.87 -21.44
CA LEU A 178 8.43 -5.18 -21.10
C LEU A 178 7.35 -5.65 -22.07
N GLY A 179 7.00 -4.85 -23.10
CA GLY A 179 5.97 -5.17 -24.08
C GLY A 179 4.56 -5.15 -23.53
N ILE A 180 4.29 -4.33 -22.50
CA ILE A 180 2.98 -4.14 -21.88
C ILE A 180 2.30 -2.93 -22.52
N SER A 181 1.08 -3.14 -23.01
CA SER A 181 0.27 -2.08 -23.61
C SER A 181 -0.46 -1.28 -22.50
N PRO A 182 -0.65 0.05 -22.65
CA PRO A 182 -1.53 0.80 -21.75
C PRO A 182 -2.96 0.26 -21.67
N ALA A 183 -3.42 -0.46 -22.70
CA ALA A 183 -4.74 -1.13 -22.68
C ALA A 183 -4.80 -2.31 -21.68
N ASP A 184 -3.66 -2.83 -21.24
CA ASP A 184 -3.55 -3.93 -20.28
C ASP A 184 -3.42 -3.43 -18.83
N TYR A 185 -3.38 -2.09 -18.60
CA TYR A 185 -3.22 -1.51 -17.29
C TYR A 185 -4.47 -1.75 -16.43
N ILE A 186 -4.24 -2.22 -15.22
CA ILE A 186 -5.26 -2.51 -14.22
C ILE A 186 -5.02 -1.61 -13.00
N THR A 187 -5.97 -0.74 -12.68
CA THR A 187 -5.92 0.14 -11.51
C THR A 187 -6.63 -0.45 -10.28
N LEU A 188 -7.27 -1.63 -10.45
CA LEU A 188 -8.02 -2.31 -9.40
C LEU A 188 -7.10 -2.89 -8.33
N SER A 189 -7.53 -2.80 -7.07
CA SER A 189 -6.90 -3.53 -5.97
C SER A 189 -7.18 -5.03 -6.04
N TYR A 190 -6.37 -5.86 -5.36
CA TYR A 190 -6.61 -7.31 -5.27
C TYR A 190 -8.00 -7.64 -4.70
N GLY A 191 -8.49 -6.87 -3.73
CA GLY A 191 -9.85 -7.06 -3.23
C GLY A 191 -10.93 -6.83 -4.30
N ARG A 192 -10.75 -5.83 -5.18
CA ARG A 192 -11.69 -5.58 -6.28
C ARG A 192 -11.57 -6.61 -7.41
N LEU A 193 -10.36 -7.06 -7.71
CA LEU A 193 -10.14 -8.16 -8.66
C LEU A 193 -10.78 -9.44 -8.15
N PHE A 194 -10.68 -9.72 -6.85
CA PHE A 194 -11.32 -10.87 -6.23
C PHE A 194 -12.84 -10.78 -6.25
N ASP A 195 -13.44 -9.61 -5.96
CA ASP A 195 -14.88 -9.42 -6.10
C ASP A 195 -15.36 -9.79 -7.52
N GLN A 196 -14.68 -9.26 -8.57
CA GLN A 196 -15.02 -9.56 -9.97
C GLN A 196 -14.83 -11.05 -10.30
N TRP A 197 -13.73 -11.65 -9.84
CA TRP A 197 -13.45 -13.05 -10.06
C TRP A 197 -14.51 -13.95 -9.40
N ARG A 198 -14.90 -13.63 -8.17
CA ARG A 198 -15.95 -14.36 -7.45
C ARG A 198 -17.28 -14.33 -8.19
N ASP A 199 -17.68 -13.14 -8.68
CA ASP A 199 -18.92 -12.97 -9.41
C ASP A 199 -18.93 -13.80 -10.71
N GLN A 200 -17.79 -13.87 -11.41
CA GLN A 200 -17.63 -14.65 -12.64
C GLN A 200 -17.63 -16.15 -12.42
N HIS A 201 -17.11 -16.63 -11.28
CA HIS A 201 -16.95 -18.07 -11.00
C HIS A 201 -17.96 -18.63 -10.00
N GLY A 202 -18.89 -17.79 -9.49
CA GLY A 202 -19.86 -18.21 -8.48
C GLY A 202 -19.20 -18.63 -7.16
N CYS A 203 -18.01 -18.10 -6.84
CA CYS A 203 -17.24 -18.50 -5.68
C CYS A 203 -17.74 -17.85 -4.40
N ALA A 204 -18.01 -18.66 -3.35
CA ALA A 204 -18.52 -18.19 -2.06
C ALA A 204 -17.42 -17.74 -1.08
N ALA A 205 -16.13 -17.89 -1.42
CA ALA A 205 -15.04 -17.50 -0.54
C ALA A 205 -15.11 -15.99 -0.20
N THR A 206 -14.84 -15.64 1.04
CA THR A 206 -14.83 -14.25 1.54
C THR A 206 -13.42 -13.64 1.54
N ASP A 207 -12.40 -14.49 1.52
CA ASP A 207 -11.00 -14.13 1.58
C ASP A 207 -10.26 -14.68 0.36
N LEU A 208 -9.28 -13.93 -0.13
CA LEU A 208 -8.42 -14.30 -1.26
C LEU A 208 -7.19 -15.07 -0.74
N THR A 209 -7.42 -16.21 -0.11
CA THR A 209 -6.36 -17.12 0.34
C THR A 209 -6.31 -18.36 -0.53
N PHE A 210 -5.15 -19.00 -0.64
CA PHE A 210 -5.01 -20.23 -1.42
C PHE A 210 -5.97 -21.30 -0.93
N ALA A 211 -6.13 -21.46 0.38
CA ALA A 211 -7.04 -22.45 0.97
C ALA A 211 -8.52 -22.14 0.67
N ALA A 212 -8.95 -20.87 0.78
CA ALA A 212 -10.34 -20.50 0.59
C ALA A 212 -10.78 -20.63 -0.88
N VAL A 213 -9.91 -20.27 -1.83
CA VAL A 213 -10.23 -20.33 -3.26
C VAL A 213 -10.17 -21.76 -3.78
N SER A 214 -9.17 -22.59 -3.37
CA SER A 214 -9.07 -23.99 -3.78
C SER A 214 -10.18 -24.88 -3.22
N GLY A 215 -10.78 -24.54 -2.08
CA GLY A 215 -11.84 -25.30 -1.43
C GLY A 215 -13.23 -25.10 -2.05
N THR A 216 -13.35 -24.22 -3.06
CA THR A 216 -14.63 -23.89 -3.74
C THR A 216 -14.68 -24.35 -5.20
N ALA A 217 -13.65 -25.07 -5.68
CA ALA A 217 -13.58 -25.63 -7.04
C ALA A 217 -14.19 -27.03 -7.12
#